data_c029ab2111b8ca8da2531d666a81a287
#
_entry.id   c029ab2111b8ca8da2531d666a81a287
#
_cell.length_a   1.000
_cell.length_b   1.000
_cell.length_c   1.000
_cell.angle_alpha   90.00
_cell.angle_beta   90.00
_cell.angle_gamma   90.00
#
_symmetry.space_group_name_H-M   'P 1'
#
loop_
_entity.id
_entity.type
_entity.pdbx_description
1 polymer ?
#
loop_
_entity_poly.entity_id
_entity_poly.type
_entity_poly.pdbx_seq_one_letter_code
_entity_poly.pdbx_strand_id
1 'polypeptide(L)'
;MSARLLDVRDLTVSFPTSDGVVEAVRGVSFGVDRGKTLGIVGESGSGKSVATQTVAGLTRGARVSGKAVFEGRDLLTMPLAEIRAIRGPGIGMIFQNPLSSLHPFYRIGWQIIEMIRAHESASREQARKRAIELLGLVGIPRPERRVDDYPHQFSGGMLQRAMIAMALALRPRLLIADEPTTALDVTVQAQILRLMRRLQSDLGMAIILITHDLGVIAGVADDVMVMYAGQAMEHAPRRGLFQQPSHPYTSGLLASLPRLNAVSDRLTAIAGQPPSLIRPPSGCPFHPRCPQVMDHCITQSPPFFAVGGDQGHEAACFLLDREAGKSS
;
A
#
# COMPACT_ATOMS: atom_id res chain seq x y z
N MET A 1 17.57 13.14 13.73
CA MET A 1 16.99 12.43 12.58
C MET A 1 16.26 11.22 13.14
N SER A 2 14.95 11.17 13.09
CA SER A 2 14.17 9.98 13.49
C SER A 2 14.56 8.83 12.56
N ALA A 3 15.00 7.70 13.13
CA ALA A 3 15.33 6.52 12.32
C ALA A 3 14.03 6.03 11.65
N ARG A 4 14.06 5.79 10.33
CA ARG A 4 12.94 5.19 9.58
C ARG A 4 12.50 3.90 10.26
N LEU A 5 11.18 3.68 10.34
CA LEU A 5 10.63 2.42 10.85
C LEU A 5 10.85 1.29 9.86
N LEU A 6 10.56 1.56 8.57
CA LEU A 6 10.81 0.67 7.44
C LEU A 6 11.58 1.44 6.37
N ASP A 7 12.63 0.83 5.83
CA ASP A 7 13.44 1.34 4.72
C ASP A 7 13.64 0.22 3.70
N VAL A 8 13.02 0.36 2.53
CA VAL A 8 13.09 -0.58 1.40
C VAL A 8 13.97 0.03 0.32
N ARG A 9 14.96 -0.72 -0.17
CA ARG A 9 15.92 -0.27 -1.19
C ARG A 9 16.03 -1.28 -2.31
N ASP A 10 15.88 -0.80 -3.54
CA ASP A 10 16.09 -1.51 -4.79
C ASP A 10 15.38 -2.88 -4.83
N LEU A 11 14.17 -2.93 -4.25
CA LEU A 11 13.38 -4.16 -4.18
C LEU A 11 13.03 -4.63 -5.59
N THR A 12 13.43 -5.86 -5.92
CA THR A 12 12.97 -6.54 -7.13
C THR A 12 12.23 -7.81 -6.77
N VAL A 13 11.15 -8.09 -7.48
CA VAL A 13 10.36 -9.32 -7.29
C VAL A 13 9.94 -9.84 -8.65
N SER A 14 10.34 -11.07 -8.98
CA SER A 14 9.95 -11.71 -10.22
C SER A 14 9.42 -13.13 -9.99
N PHE A 15 8.46 -13.53 -10.81
CA PHE A 15 7.82 -14.84 -10.75
C PHE A 15 8.10 -15.62 -12.05
N PRO A 16 8.72 -16.80 -11.96
CA PRO A 16 8.77 -17.70 -13.11
C PRO A 16 7.38 -18.26 -13.38
N THR A 17 6.91 -18.16 -14.62
CA THR A 17 5.63 -18.71 -15.10
C THR A 17 5.84 -19.52 -16.37
N SER A 18 4.81 -20.27 -16.82
CA SER A 18 4.84 -20.98 -18.10
C SER A 18 5.07 -20.07 -19.30
N ASP A 19 4.59 -18.82 -19.23
CA ASP A 19 4.61 -17.85 -20.33
C ASP A 19 5.84 -16.93 -20.31
N GLY A 20 6.70 -17.08 -19.29
CA GLY A 20 7.90 -16.29 -19.08
C GLY A 20 8.06 -15.80 -17.64
N VAL A 21 8.97 -14.85 -17.44
CA VAL A 21 9.22 -14.25 -16.12
C VAL A 21 8.39 -12.99 -15.98
N VAL A 22 7.50 -12.95 -14.97
CA VAL A 22 6.74 -11.73 -14.61
C VAL A 22 7.60 -10.88 -13.70
N GLU A 23 8.03 -9.70 -14.14
CA GLU A 23 8.79 -8.72 -13.35
C GLU A 23 7.84 -7.80 -12.56
N ALA A 24 7.30 -8.32 -11.46
CA ALA A 24 6.26 -7.63 -10.72
C ALA A 24 6.73 -6.38 -9.98
N VAL A 25 8.00 -6.35 -9.53
CA VAL A 25 8.65 -5.19 -8.90
C VAL A 25 10.06 -5.07 -9.45
N ARG A 26 10.45 -3.86 -9.88
CA ARG A 26 11.64 -3.60 -10.69
C ARG A 26 12.48 -2.45 -10.09
N GLY A 27 13.14 -2.71 -8.95
CA GLY A 27 14.03 -1.75 -8.31
C GLY A 27 13.29 -0.62 -7.57
N VAL A 28 12.27 -0.96 -6.78
CA VAL A 28 11.50 0.04 -6.03
C VAL A 28 12.14 0.31 -4.67
N SER A 29 12.29 1.60 -4.35
CA SER A 29 12.78 2.07 -3.05
C SER A 29 11.72 2.96 -2.38
N PHE A 30 11.44 2.73 -1.10
CA PHE A 30 10.51 3.54 -0.32
C PHE A 30 10.76 3.36 1.18
N GLY A 31 10.25 4.28 1.99
CA GLY A 31 10.33 4.16 3.43
C GLY A 31 9.16 4.80 4.14
N VAL A 32 8.97 4.45 5.40
CA VAL A 32 7.97 5.07 6.26
C VAL A 32 8.55 5.31 7.65
N ASP A 33 8.32 6.48 8.19
CA ASP A 33 8.71 6.87 9.54
C ASP A 33 7.63 6.45 10.55
N ARG A 34 8.00 6.37 11.84
CA ARG A 34 7.06 6.08 12.92
C ARG A 34 5.94 7.11 12.95
N GLY A 35 4.70 6.65 13.08
CA GLY A 35 3.51 7.51 13.14
C GLY A 35 3.14 8.20 11.84
N LYS A 36 3.83 7.90 10.71
CA LYS A 36 3.56 8.45 9.39
C LYS A 36 2.78 7.50 8.50
N THR A 37 2.09 8.06 7.50
CA THR A 37 1.40 7.30 6.46
C THR A 37 2.06 7.50 5.11
N LEU A 38 2.56 6.41 4.52
CA LEU A 38 2.94 6.34 3.12
C LEU A 38 1.76 5.84 2.29
N GLY A 39 1.31 6.64 1.33
CA GLY A 39 0.37 6.21 0.30
C GLY A 39 1.11 5.60 -0.88
N ILE A 40 0.69 4.42 -1.34
CA ILE A 40 1.20 3.81 -2.58
C ILE A 40 0.05 3.73 -3.57
N VAL A 41 0.17 4.45 -4.69
CA VAL A 41 -0.90 4.54 -5.70
C VAL A 41 -0.43 4.08 -7.07
N GLY A 42 -1.38 3.74 -7.94
CA GLY A 42 -1.13 3.34 -9.33
C GLY A 42 -2.22 2.41 -9.85
N GLU A 43 -2.24 2.16 -11.13
CA GLU A 43 -3.20 1.25 -11.78
C GLU A 43 -3.09 -0.19 -11.25
N SER A 44 -4.13 -1.01 -11.48
CA SER A 44 -4.09 -2.43 -11.16
C SER A 44 -2.92 -3.11 -11.89
N GLY A 45 -2.25 -4.05 -11.23
CA GLY A 45 -1.08 -4.73 -11.80
C GLY A 45 0.22 -3.91 -11.77
N SER A 46 0.27 -2.71 -11.18
CA SER A 46 1.52 -1.92 -11.10
C SER A 46 2.56 -2.44 -10.06
N GLY A 47 2.26 -3.54 -9.35
CA GLY A 47 3.21 -4.16 -8.41
C GLY A 47 3.07 -3.76 -6.94
N LYS A 48 2.14 -2.85 -6.58
CA LYS A 48 1.95 -2.30 -5.22
C LYS A 48 1.80 -3.37 -4.15
N SER A 49 0.81 -4.25 -4.31
CA SER A 49 0.53 -5.34 -3.35
C SER A 49 1.69 -6.32 -3.27
N VAL A 50 2.33 -6.64 -4.42
CA VAL A 50 3.49 -7.56 -4.44
C VAL A 50 4.64 -6.96 -3.64
N ALA A 51 4.97 -5.68 -3.82
CA ALA A 51 6.05 -5.02 -3.10
C ALA A 51 5.84 -5.11 -1.57
N THR A 52 4.65 -4.77 -1.10
CA THR A 52 4.36 -4.74 0.35
C THR A 52 4.16 -6.12 0.96
N GLN A 53 3.56 -7.08 0.23
CA GLN A 53 3.46 -8.48 0.64
C GLN A 53 4.85 -9.13 0.73
N THR A 54 5.78 -8.76 -0.15
CA THR A 54 7.17 -9.23 -0.09
C THR A 54 7.86 -8.73 1.17
N VAL A 55 7.70 -7.46 1.51
CA VAL A 55 8.19 -6.89 2.79
C VAL A 55 7.62 -7.63 4.00
N ALA A 56 6.34 -8.00 3.97
CA ALA A 56 5.71 -8.81 5.02
C ALA A 56 6.13 -10.30 4.98
N GLY A 57 6.99 -10.71 4.03
CA GLY A 57 7.43 -12.09 3.84
C GLY A 57 6.32 -13.04 3.38
N LEU A 58 5.26 -12.53 2.74
CA LEU A 58 4.09 -13.32 2.30
C LEU A 58 4.22 -13.84 0.87
N THR A 59 5.16 -13.31 0.09
CA THR A 59 5.38 -13.72 -1.30
C THR A 59 6.07 -15.09 -1.34
N ARG A 60 5.50 -16.02 -2.11
CA ARG A 60 6.03 -17.38 -2.29
C ARG A 60 6.36 -17.63 -3.76
N GLY A 61 7.40 -18.44 -4.02
CA GLY A 61 7.77 -18.84 -5.37
C GLY A 61 8.39 -17.73 -6.23
N ALA A 62 8.66 -16.56 -5.65
CA ALA A 62 9.30 -15.43 -6.33
C ALA A 62 10.82 -15.45 -6.13
N ARG A 63 11.53 -14.87 -7.10
CA ARG A 63 12.91 -14.42 -6.92
C ARG A 63 12.87 -13.00 -6.38
N VAL A 64 13.53 -12.77 -5.25
CA VAL A 64 13.52 -11.46 -4.55
C VAL A 64 14.95 -10.99 -4.38
N SER A 65 15.21 -9.69 -4.63
CA SER A 65 16.47 -9.03 -4.29
C SER A 65 16.23 -7.62 -3.77
N GLY A 66 17.28 -6.95 -3.30
CA GLY A 66 17.22 -5.65 -2.65
C GLY A 66 17.34 -5.78 -1.14
N LYS A 67 16.82 -4.80 -0.40
CA LYS A 67 16.80 -4.77 1.07
C LYS A 67 15.46 -4.26 1.58
N ALA A 68 14.99 -4.79 2.71
CA ALA A 68 13.83 -4.30 3.44
C ALA A 68 14.13 -4.26 4.94
N VAL A 69 14.65 -3.13 5.39
CA VAL A 69 15.12 -2.96 6.78
C VAL A 69 13.97 -2.45 7.65
N PHE A 70 13.47 -3.29 8.54
CA PHE A 70 12.48 -2.96 9.54
C PHE A 70 13.13 -2.93 10.93
N GLU A 71 13.13 -1.76 11.57
CA GLU A 71 13.79 -1.55 12.87
C GLU A 71 15.23 -2.07 12.93
N GLY A 72 16.01 -1.80 11.89
CA GLY A 72 17.42 -2.21 11.78
C GLY A 72 17.65 -3.64 11.34
N ARG A 73 16.61 -4.44 11.07
CA ARG A 73 16.70 -5.86 10.67
C ARG A 73 16.20 -6.04 9.23
N ASP A 74 17.00 -6.70 8.40
CA ASP A 74 16.63 -6.95 7.00
C ASP A 74 15.66 -8.14 6.89
N LEU A 75 14.40 -7.85 6.55
CA LEU A 75 13.31 -8.84 6.44
C LEU A 75 13.53 -9.83 5.29
N LEU A 76 14.26 -9.46 4.22
CA LEU A 76 14.43 -10.31 3.05
C LEU A 76 15.42 -11.45 3.28
N THR A 77 16.35 -11.27 4.21
CA THR A 77 17.39 -12.27 4.55
C THR A 77 17.09 -13.03 5.84
N MET A 78 16.03 -12.61 6.55
CA MET A 78 15.67 -13.14 7.85
C MET A 78 15.09 -14.57 7.75
N PRO A 79 15.44 -15.50 8.67
CA PRO A 79 14.81 -16.82 8.75
C PRO A 79 13.29 -16.72 8.89
N LEU A 80 12.57 -17.68 8.28
CA LEU A 80 11.09 -17.67 8.27
C LEU A 80 10.49 -17.66 9.69
N ALA A 81 11.12 -18.31 10.65
CA ALA A 81 10.65 -18.32 12.05
C ALA A 81 10.67 -16.90 12.66
N GLU A 82 11.71 -16.13 12.37
CA GLU A 82 11.84 -14.75 12.85
C GLU A 82 10.87 -13.81 12.15
N ILE A 83 10.64 -13.98 10.83
CA ILE A 83 9.62 -13.22 10.10
C ILE A 83 8.23 -13.51 10.69
N ARG A 84 7.93 -14.78 11.03
CA ARG A 84 6.65 -15.13 11.67
C ARG A 84 6.47 -14.45 13.02
N ALA A 85 7.54 -14.28 13.80
CA ALA A 85 7.49 -13.56 15.08
C ALA A 85 7.28 -12.04 14.91
N ILE A 86 7.70 -11.46 13.78
CA ILE A 86 7.46 -10.05 13.45
C ILE A 86 6.04 -9.82 12.96
N ARG A 87 5.45 -10.79 12.24
CA ARG A 87 4.05 -10.69 11.78
C ARG A 87 3.11 -10.63 12.97
N GLY A 88 2.25 -9.66 12.98
CA GLY A 88 1.36 -9.33 14.09
C GLY A 88 1.96 -8.24 14.97
N PRO A 89 2.95 -8.48 15.86
CA PRO A 89 3.48 -7.44 16.75
C PRO A 89 4.30 -6.35 16.05
N GLY A 90 5.02 -6.71 15.00
CA GLY A 90 5.79 -5.76 14.18
C GLY A 90 4.97 -5.19 13.05
N ILE A 91 4.45 -6.07 12.21
CA ILE A 91 3.76 -5.75 10.97
C ILE A 91 2.38 -6.42 10.96
N GLY A 92 1.33 -5.60 11.02
CA GLY A 92 -0.06 -6.02 10.78
C GLY A 92 -0.41 -5.84 9.30
N MET A 93 -1.33 -6.67 8.78
CA MET A 93 -1.76 -6.56 7.39
C MET A 93 -3.28 -6.64 7.26
N ILE A 94 -3.84 -5.71 6.50
CA ILE A 94 -5.21 -5.69 6.03
C ILE A 94 -5.16 -6.04 4.54
N PHE A 95 -5.84 -7.13 4.15
CA PHE A 95 -5.89 -7.58 2.76
C PHE A 95 -7.06 -6.96 2.01
N GLN A 96 -6.99 -6.97 0.69
CA GLN A 96 -7.98 -6.38 -0.21
C GLN A 96 -9.38 -6.98 -0.02
N ASN A 97 -9.48 -8.29 0.19
CA ASN A 97 -10.76 -8.98 0.33
C ASN A 97 -10.95 -9.57 1.75
N PRO A 98 -11.86 -9.02 2.57
CA PRO A 98 -12.11 -9.52 3.91
C PRO A 98 -12.66 -10.95 3.93
N LEU A 99 -13.42 -11.37 2.90
CA LEU A 99 -13.96 -12.73 2.83
C LEU A 99 -12.88 -13.80 2.60
N SER A 100 -11.79 -13.45 1.91
CA SER A 100 -10.65 -14.36 1.73
C SER A 100 -9.70 -14.39 2.95
N SER A 101 -9.79 -13.38 3.81
CA SER A 101 -8.93 -13.22 4.98
C SER A 101 -9.54 -13.82 6.25
N LEU A 102 -10.87 -13.88 6.33
CA LEU A 102 -11.62 -14.45 7.44
C LEU A 102 -12.10 -15.86 7.06
N HIS A 103 -11.77 -16.83 7.88
CA HIS A 103 -12.17 -18.22 7.63
C HIS A 103 -13.68 -18.38 7.87
N PRO A 104 -14.47 -18.82 6.87
CA PRO A 104 -15.95 -18.78 6.94
C PRO A 104 -16.56 -19.70 8.01
N PHE A 105 -15.87 -20.77 8.39
CA PHE A 105 -16.36 -21.77 9.34
C PHE A 105 -15.95 -21.52 10.79
N TYR A 106 -15.18 -20.46 11.06
CA TYR A 106 -14.82 -20.08 12.42
C TYR A 106 -15.46 -18.77 12.82
N ARG A 107 -15.87 -18.66 14.09
CA ARG A 107 -16.43 -17.44 14.67
C ARG A 107 -15.39 -16.34 14.62
N ILE A 108 -15.82 -15.08 14.44
CA ILE A 108 -14.95 -13.90 14.37
C ILE A 108 -14.05 -13.80 15.61
N GLY A 109 -14.66 -13.92 16.80
CA GLY A 109 -13.88 -13.86 18.04
C GLY A 109 -12.86 -14.98 18.18
N TRP A 110 -13.19 -16.20 17.73
CA TRP A 110 -12.24 -17.31 17.76
C TRP A 110 -10.98 -17.00 16.95
N GLN A 111 -11.13 -16.42 15.75
CA GLN A 111 -10.00 -16.05 14.88
C GLN A 111 -9.10 -14.98 15.51
N ILE A 112 -9.69 -13.98 16.16
CA ILE A 112 -8.93 -12.96 16.90
C ILE A 112 -8.24 -13.57 18.12
N ILE A 113 -8.92 -14.44 18.88
CA ILE A 113 -8.37 -15.13 20.05
C ILE A 113 -7.17 -16.00 19.67
N GLU A 114 -7.26 -16.75 18.59
CA GLU A 114 -6.15 -17.60 18.11
C GLU A 114 -4.95 -16.75 17.66
N MET A 115 -5.18 -15.61 16.99
CA MET A 115 -4.13 -14.66 16.65
C MET A 115 -3.39 -14.16 17.91
N ILE A 116 -4.13 -13.76 18.94
CA ILE A 116 -3.54 -13.28 20.19
C ILE A 116 -2.73 -14.40 20.86
N ARG A 117 -3.30 -15.60 21.02
CA ARG A 117 -2.68 -16.73 21.70
C ARG A 117 -1.51 -17.36 20.95
N ALA A 118 -1.45 -17.18 19.64
CA ALA A 118 -0.31 -17.62 18.84
C ALA A 118 0.96 -16.80 19.11
N HIS A 119 0.83 -15.59 19.66
CA HIS A 119 1.95 -14.68 19.90
C HIS A 119 2.14 -14.27 21.36
N GLU A 120 1.12 -14.42 22.19
CA GLU A 120 1.12 -14.00 23.60
C GLU A 120 0.67 -15.13 24.51
N SER A 121 1.28 -15.24 25.70
CA SER A 121 0.87 -16.18 26.73
C SER A 121 -0.40 -15.71 27.45
N ALA A 122 -1.50 -15.56 26.71
CA ALA A 122 -2.79 -15.13 27.24
C ALA A 122 -3.73 -16.33 27.47
N SER A 123 -4.48 -16.32 28.60
CA SER A 123 -5.57 -17.27 28.80
C SER A 123 -6.66 -17.05 27.74
N ARG A 124 -7.47 -18.07 27.48
CA ARG A 124 -8.59 -17.95 26.53
C ARG A 124 -9.58 -16.86 26.94
N GLU A 125 -9.81 -16.68 28.23
CA GLU A 125 -10.70 -15.65 28.76
C GLU A 125 -10.13 -14.24 28.56
N GLN A 126 -8.84 -14.04 28.84
CA GLN A 126 -8.14 -12.77 28.58
C GLN A 126 -8.14 -12.41 27.08
N ALA A 127 -7.85 -13.38 26.22
CA ALA A 127 -7.87 -13.17 24.79
C ALA A 127 -9.30 -12.88 24.27
N ARG A 128 -10.34 -13.54 24.83
CA ARG A 128 -11.74 -13.23 24.50
C ARG A 128 -12.14 -11.81 24.90
N LYS A 129 -11.78 -11.38 26.11
CA LYS A 129 -12.04 -10.02 26.57
C LYS A 129 -11.41 -9.00 25.62
N ARG A 130 -10.15 -9.21 25.26
CA ARG A 130 -9.44 -8.35 24.32
C ARG A 130 -10.06 -8.38 22.90
N ALA A 131 -10.56 -9.52 22.44
CA ALA A 131 -11.25 -9.62 21.16
C ALA A 131 -12.54 -8.78 21.14
N ILE A 132 -13.31 -8.79 22.24
CA ILE A 132 -14.50 -7.95 22.41
C ILE A 132 -14.12 -6.46 22.41
N GLU A 133 -13.08 -6.07 23.16
CA GLU A 133 -12.57 -4.70 23.21
C GLU A 133 -12.13 -4.22 21.80
N LEU A 134 -11.42 -5.07 21.05
CA LEU A 134 -11.00 -4.77 19.69
C LEU A 134 -12.18 -4.59 18.72
N LEU A 135 -13.20 -5.46 18.80
CA LEU A 135 -14.41 -5.31 17.99
C LEU A 135 -15.17 -4.02 18.35
N GLY A 136 -15.21 -3.64 19.63
CA GLY A 136 -15.76 -2.36 20.08
C GLY A 136 -14.94 -1.18 19.56
N LEU A 137 -13.61 -1.26 19.62
CA LEU A 137 -12.69 -0.23 19.15
C LEU A 137 -12.87 0.11 17.67
N VAL A 138 -13.11 -0.92 16.84
CA VAL A 138 -13.39 -0.73 15.41
C VAL A 138 -14.85 -0.39 15.11
N GLY A 139 -15.68 -0.25 16.15
CA GLY A 139 -17.08 0.18 16.01
C GLY A 139 -18.06 -0.91 15.56
N ILE A 140 -17.81 -2.17 15.90
CA ILE A 140 -18.81 -3.25 15.76
C ILE A 140 -19.85 -3.08 16.85
N PRO A 141 -21.17 -2.98 16.52
CA PRO A 141 -22.23 -2.82 17.50
C PRO A 141 -22.43 -4.10 18.30
N ARG A 142 -22.62 -3.97 19.63
CA ARG A 142 -22.81 -5.11 20.57
C ARG A 142 -21.72 -6.17 20.46
N PRO A 143 -20.42 -5.80 20.63
CA PRO A 143 -19.28 -6.67 20.38
C PRO A 143 -19.30 -7.94 21.23
N GLU A 144 -19.92 -7.91 22.44
CA GLU A 144 -20.06 -9.05 23.37
C GLU A 144 -20.88 -10.19 22.75
N ARG A 145 -21.83 -9.86 21.88
CA ARG A 145 -22.62 -10.85 21.13
C ARG A 145 -21.94 -11.20 19.80
N ARG A 146 -21.49 -10.18 19.07
CA ARG A 146 -20.91 -10.33 17.74
C ARG A 146 -19.62 -11.13 17.70
N VAL A 147 -18.90 -11.20 18.81
CA VAL A 147 -17.69 -12.02 18.95
C VAL A 147 -17.97 -13.51 18.69
N ASP A 148 -19.18 -13.98 18.91
CA ASP A 148 -19.59 -15.37 18.70
C ASP A 148 -20.26 -15.62 17.33
N ASP A 149 -20.44 -14.57 16.52
CA ASP A 149 -21.00 -14.68 15.17
C ASP A 149 -19.95 -15.17 14.15
N TYR A 150 -20.45 -15.73 13.04
CA TYR A 150 -19.66 -16.17 11.90
C TYR A 150 -19.54 -15.05 10.85
N PRO A 151 -18.54 -15.09 9.96
CA PRO A 151 -18.35 -14.08 8.92
C PRO A 151 -19.62 -13.82 8.07
N HIS A 152 -20.35 -14.84 7.71
CA HIS A 152 -21.56 -14.71 6.89
C HIS A 152 -22.72 -13.95 7.58
N GLN A 153 -22.64 -13.73 8.89
CA GLN A 153 -23.62 -12.95 9.66
C GLN A 153 -23.25 -11.45 9.74
N PHE A 154 -22.12 -11.05 9.14
CA PHE A 154 -21.62 -9.68 9.10
C PHE A 154 -21.92 -9.03 7.75
N SER A 155 -22.22 -7.74 7.77
CA SER A 155 -22.22 -6.93 6.53
C SER A 155 -20.80 -6.71 6.02
N GLY A 156 -20.63 -6.32 4.75
CA GLY A 156 -19.29 -6.05 4.17
C GLY A 156 -18.46 -5.05 4.99
N GLY A 157 -19.06 -3.95 5.43
CA GLY A 157 -18.39 -2.99 6.31
C GLY A 157 -18.06 -3.54 7.69
N MET A 158 -18.87 -4.45 8.24
CA MET A 158 -18.55 -5.14 9.50
C MET A 158 -17.42 -6.16 9.32
N LEU A 159 -17.37 -6.89 8.22
CA LEU A 159 -16.27 -7.80 7.89
C LEU A 159 -14.95 -7.03 7.77
N GLN A 160 -14.98 -5.88 7.09
CA GLN A 160 -13.82 -5.02 6.99
C GLN A 160 -13.33 -4.55 8.36
N ARG A 161 -14.24 -4.09 9.24
CA ARG A 161 -13.91 -3.70 10.61
C ARG A 161 -13.36 -4.87 11.43
N ALA A 162 -13.93 -6.07 11.28
CA ALA A 162 -13.43 -7.27 11.96
C ALA A 162 -12.01 -7.64 11.49
N MET A 163 -11.71 -7.52 10.19
CA MET A 163 -10.36 -7.72 9.64
C MET A 163 -9.38 -6.67 10.19
N ILE A 164 -9.80 -5.41 10.31
CA ILE A 164 -8.99 -4.36 10.96
C ILE A 164 -8.74 -4.72 12.42
N ALA A 165 -9.77 -5.15 13.17
CA ALA A 165 -9.61 -5.60 14.56
C ALA A 165 -8.58 -6.73 14.69
N MET A 166 -8.62 -7.70 13.79
CA MET A 166 -7.67 -8.80 13.74
C MET A 166 -6.25 -8.31 13.43
N ALA A 167 -6.08 -7.43 12.44
CA ALA A 167 -4.77 -6.86 12.10
C ALA A 167 -4.14 -6.06 13.25
N LEU A 168 -4.98 -5.45 14.12
CA LEU A 168 -4.56 -4.67 15.28
C LEU A 168 -4.45 -5.48 16.58
N ALA A 169 -4.78 -6.77 16.56
CA ALA A 169 -4.87 -7.60 17.76
C ALA A 169 -3.58 -7.62 18.57
N LEU A 170 -2.43 -7.47 17.93
CA LEU A 170 -1.10 -7.48 18.54
C LEU A 170 -0.45 -6.09 18.57
N ARG A 171 -1.19 -5.02 18.34
CA ARG A 171 -0.74 -3.61 18.37
C ARG A 171 0.50 -3.41 17.47
N PRO A 172 0.41 -3.63 16.16
CA PRO A 172 1.54 -3.56 15.26
C PRO A 172 2.16 -2.17 15.24
N ARG A 173 3.48 -2.11 15.00
CA ARG A 173 4.20 -0.85 14.80
C ARG A 173 4.01 -0.31 13.38
N LEU A 174 3.80 -1.21 12.42
CA LEU A 174 3.48 -0.90 11.02
C LEU A 174 2.20 -1.63 10.62
N LEU A 175 1.25 -0.92 10.07
CA LEU A 175 0.06 -1.48 9.43
C LEU A 175 0.17 -1.33 7.91
N ILE A 176 0.16 -2.43 7.18
CA ILE A 176 0.04 -2.44 5.73
C ILE A 176 -1.43 -2.68 5.38
N ALA A 177 -2.05 -1.72 4.70
CA ALA A 177 -3.44 -1.79 4.29
C ALA A 177 -3.53 -1.83 2.76
N ASP A 178 -3.80 -3.01 2.23
CA ASP A 178 -3.90 -3.27 0.80
C ASP A 178 -5.34 -3.12 0.35
N GLU A 179 -5.65 -2.01 -0.30
CA GLU A 179 -6.99 -1.61 -0.78
C GLU A 179 -8.11 -1.78 0.29
N PRO A 180 -7.95 -1.22 1.49
CA PRO A 180 -8.82 -1.53 2.63
C PRO A 180 -10.27 -1.06 2.47
N THR A 181 -10.59 -0.32 1.43
CA THR A 181 -11.93 0.24 1.20
C THR A 181 -12.54 -0.15 -0.15
N THR A 182 -11.88 -1.00 -0.91
CA THR A 182 -12.41 -1.52 -2.18
C THR A 182 -13.72 -2.26 -1.95
N ALA A 183 -14.70 -2.05 -2.83
CA ALA A 183 -16.06 -2.60 -2.76
C ALA A 183 -16.93 -2.11 -1.58
N LEU A 184 -16.55 -1.01 -0.91
CA LEU A 184 -17.38 -0.33 0.08
C LEU A 184 -18.02 0.93 -0.52
N ASP A 185 -19.20 1.29 -0.03
CA ASP A 185 -19.80 2.58 -0.36
C ASP A 185 -18.98 3.75 0.22
N VAL A 186 -19.12 4.93 -0.38
CA VAL A 186 -18.34 6.14 -0.03
C VAL A 186 -18.44 6.50 1.45
N THR A 187 -19.62 6.28 2.05
CA THR A 187 -19.86 6.61 3.47
C THR A 187 -19.09 5.66 4.37
N VAL A 188 -19.15 4.37 4.13
CA VAL A 188 -18.40 3.35 4.88
C VAL A 188 -16.90 3.51 4.65
N GLN A 189 -16.47 3.77 3.42
CA GLN A 189 -15.08 4.10 3.11
C GLN A 189 -14.56 5.25 3.97
N ALA A 190 -15.27 6.39 4.01
CA ALA A 190 -14.88 7.53 4.82
C ALA A 190 -14.83 7.20 6.32
N GLN A 191 -15.73 6.33 6.82
CA GLN A 191 -15.71 5.86 8.21
C GLN A 191 -14.49 5.00 8.52
N ILE A 192 -14.12 4.07 7.62
CA ILE A 192 -12.95 3.21 7.77
C ILE A 192 -11.65 4.04 7.78
N LEU A 193 -11.52 5.00 6.87
CA LEU A 193 -10.34 5.87 6.80
C LEU A 193 -10.21 6.75 8.06
N ARG A 194 -11.30 7.30 8.57
CA ARG A 194 -11.29 8.03 9.84
C ARG A 194 -10.90 7.13 11.02
N LEU A 195 -11.42 5.90 11.03
CA LEU A 195 -11.05 4.91 12.04
C LEU A 195 -9.54 4.61 11.99
N MET A 196 -8.98 4.35 10.81
CA MET A 196 -7.55 4.07 10.64
C MET A 196 -6.67 5.25 11.11
N ARG A 197 -7.03 6.49 10.76
CA ARG A 197 -6.30 7.69 11.24
C ARG A 197 -6.35 7.84 12.75
N ARG A 198 -7.54 7.64 13.37
CA ARG A 198 -7.67 7.65 14.82
C ARG A 198 -6.78 6.61 15.47
N LEU A 199 -6.85 5.36 14.98
CA LEU A 199 -6.04 4.26 15.52
C LEU A 199 -4.55 4.48 15.33
N GLN A 200 -4.14 5.09 14.20
CA GLN A 200 -2.75 5.50 13.97
C GLN A 200 -2.29 6.48 15.06
N SER A 201 -3.08 7.51 15.33
CA SER A 201 -2.76 8.51 16.37
C SER A 201 -2.73 7.89 17.76
N ASP A 202 -3.76 7.08 18.10
CA ASP A 202 -3.92 6.50 19.44
C ASP A 202 -2.83 5.45 19.75
N LEU A 203 -2.35 4.71 18.74
CA LEU A 203 -1.37 3.63 18.88
C LEU A 203 0.05 4.03 18.48
N GLY A 204 0.24 5.19 17.86
CA GLY A 204 1.54 5.67 17.38
C GLY A 204 2.13 4.79 16.26
N MET A 205 1.31 4.02 15.54
CA MET A 205 1.76 3.12 14.46
C MET A 205 2.00 3.87 13.16
N ALA A 206 2.89 3.34 12.31
CA ALA A 206 3.00 3.77 10.92
C ALA A 206 1.98 3.04 10.04
N ILE A 207 1.60 3.65 8.92
CA ILE A 207 0.69 3.01 7.93
C ILE A 207 1.33 3.05 6.54
N ILE A 208 1.25 1.94 5.82
CA ILE A 208 1.38 1.90 4.36
C ILE A 208 -0.01 1.64 3.80
N LEU A 209 -0.56 2.61 3.08
CA LEU A 209 -1.88 2.54 2.49
C LEU A 209 -1.78 2.37 0.97
N ILE A 210 -2.20 1.23 0.47
CA ILE A 210 -2.23 0.93 -0.96
C ILE A 210 -3.65 1.17 -1.47
N THR A 211 -3.78 1.93 -2.53
CA THR A 211 -5.06 2.17 -3.20
C THR A 211 -4.83 2.63 -4.64
N HIS A 212 -5.84 2.48 -5.48
CA HIS A 212 -5.88 3.14 -6.80
C HIS A 212 -6.61 4.49 -6.75
N ASP A 213 -7.18 4.87 -5.60
CA ASP A 213 -7.94 6.11 -5.41
C ASP A 213 -7.07 7.21 -4.78
N LEU A 214 -6.66 8.18 -5.61
CA LEU A 214 -5.91 9.35 -5.17
C LEU A 214 -6.72 10.26 -4.23
N GLY A 215 -8.06 10.24 -4.31
CA GLY A 215 -8.92 10.99 -3.40
C GLY A 215 -8.79 10.47 -1.95
N VAL A 216 -8.65 9.16 -1.78
CA VAL A 216 -8.37 8.53 -0.49
C VAL A 216 -7.02 9.01 0.04
N ILE A 217 -5.97 8.97 -0.78
CA ILE A 217 -4.62 9.36 -0.41
C ILE A 217 -4.55 10.83 0.00
N ALA A 218 -5.24 11.72 -0.74
CA ALA A 218 -5.31 13.14 -0.41
C ALA A 218 -5.78 13.41 1.03
N GLY A 219 -6.65 12.52 1.56
CA GLY A 219 -7.21 12.64 2.90
C GLY A 219 -6.33 12.10 4.03
N VAL A 220 -5.41 11.15 3.77
CA VAL A 220 -4.79 10.35 4.85
C VAL A 220 -3.26 10.24 4.80
N ALA A 221 -2.63 10.34 3.63
CA ALA A 221 -1.19 10.16 3.49
C ALA A 221 -0.38 11.38 3.96
N ASP A 222 0.82 11.15 4.48
CA ASP A 222 1.86 12.17 4.66
C ASP A 222 2.70 12.28 3.39
N ASP A 223 3.18 11.13 2.90
CA ASP A 223 3.99 10.98 1.69
C ASP A 223 3.28 10.04 0.71
N VAL A 224 3.55 10.20 -0.58
CA VAL A 224 2.91 9.40 -1.64
C VAL A 224 3.96 8.91 -2.62
N MET A 225 3.88 7.62 -2.96
CA MET A 225 4.64 6.99 -4.03
C MET A 225 3.68 6.55 -5.13
N VAL A 226 3.93 6.96 -6.35
CA VAL A 226 3.17 6.57 -7.54
C VAL A 226 3.91 5.45 -8.26
N MET A 227 3.26 4.29 -8.44
CA MET A 227 3.84 3.12 -9.10
C MET A 227 3.19 2.85 -10.45
N TYR A 228 4.02 2.50 -11.43
CA TYR A 228 3.60 2.05 -12.75
C TYR A 228 4.49 0.93 -13.25
N ALA A 229 3.89 -0.15 -13.75
CA ALA A 229 4.61 -1.28 -14.37
C ALA A 229 5.81 -1.81 -13.55
N GLY A 230 5.62 -1.96 -12.23
CA GLY A 230 6.63 -2.48 -11.32
C GLY A 230 7.68 -1.47 -10.86
N GLN A 231 7.59 -0.21 -11.26
CA GLN A 231 8.54 0.85 -10.89
C GLN A 231 7.86 2.02 -10.19
N ALA A 232 8.61 2.76 -9.39
CA ALA A 232 8.16 4.04 -8.84
C ALA A 232 8.41 5.14 -9.89
N MET A 233 7.38 5.93 -10.18
CA MET A 233 7.42 7.02 -11.16
C MET A 233 7.61 8.38 -10.49
N GLU A 234 7.01 8.56 -9.33
CA GLU A 234 7.07 9.80 -8.58
C GLU A 234 6.93 9.52 -7.08
N HIS A 235 7.70 10.19 -6.26
CA HIS A 235 7.60 10.17 -4.80
C HIS A 235 7.60 11.61 -4.29
N ALA A 236 6.63 11.95 -3.45
CA ALA A 236 6.50 13.31 -2.94
C ALA A 236 5.76 13.37 -1.61
N PRO A 237 6.00 14.41 -0.78
CA PRO A 237 5.04 14.81 0.22
C PRO A 237 3.66 15.00 -0.43
N ARG A 238 2.59 14.59 0.26
CA ARG A 238 1.23 14.67 -0.28
C ARG A 238 0.93 16.00 -0.95
N ARG A 239 1.24 17.11 -0.27
CA ARG A 239 0.96 18.46 -0.81
C ARG A 239 1.68 18.71 -2.13
N GLY A 240 2.96 18.32 -2.23
CA GLY A 240 3.76 18.45 -3.46
C GLY A 240 3.12 17.69 -4.61
N LEU A 241 2.78 16.40 -4.40
CA LEU A 241 2.18 15.56 -5.43
C LEU A 241 0.89 16.15 -6.03
N PHE A 242 -0.01 16.67 -5.17
CA PHE A 242 -1.31 17.21 -5.62
C PHE A 242 -1.23 18.62 -6.20
N GLN A 243 -0.25 19.42 -5.78
CA GLN A 243 -0.08 20.80 -6.27
C GLN A 243 0.84 20.89 -7.49
N GLN A 244 1.85 20.02 -7.57
CA GLN A 244 2.88 20.06 -8.61
C GLN A 244 3.24 18.63 -9.07
N PRO A 245 2.28 17.86 -9.65
CA PRO A 245 2.60 16.55 -10.20
C PRO A 245 3.63 16.70 -11.32
N SER A 246 4.71 15.94 -11.25
CA SER A 246 5.90 16.16 -12.08
C SER A 246 6.15 15.04 -13.08
N HIS A 247 5.49 13.89 -12.89
CA HIS A 247 5.50 12.82 -13.89
C HIS A 247 4.18 12.86 -14.71
N PRO A 248 4.22 12.74 -16.05
CA PRO A 248 3.01 12.75 -16.90
C PRO A 248 1.96 11.68 -16.52
N TYR A 249 2.38 10.54 -16.00
CA TYR A 249 1.48 9.53 -15.47
C TYR A 249 0.72 10.01 -14.23
N THR A 250 1.39 10.66 -13.28
CA THR A 250 0.76 11.26 -12.09
C THR A 250 -0.25 12.33 -12.47
N SER A 251 0.13 13.20 -13.42
CA SER A 251 -0.77 14.23 -13.96
C SER A 251 -2.01 13.60 -14.62
N GLY A 252 -1.83 12.49 -15.37
CA GLY A 252 -2.94 11.74 -15.97
C GLY A 252 -3.86 11.12 -14.93
N LEU A 253 -3.31 10.52 -13.86
CA LEU A 253 -4.09 9.98 -12.76
C LEU A 253 -4.91 11.06 -12.05
N LEU A 254 -4.32 12.23 -11.78
CA LEU A 254 -5.01 13.36 -11.16
C LEU A 254 -6.09 13.97 -12.06
N ALA A 255 -5.87 14.01 -13.38
CA ALA A 255 -6.85 14.50 -14.36
C ALA A 255 -8.07 13.55 -14.49
N SER A 256 -7.92 12.27 -14.13
CA SER A 256 -9.01 11.30 -14.13
C SER A 256 -9.91 11.38 -12.88
N LEU A 257 -9.57 12.19 -11.87
CA LEU A 257 -10.38 12.35 -10.67
C LEU A 257 -11.63 13.22 -10.97
N PRO A 258 -12.82 12.83 -10.46
CA PRO A 258 -14.01 13.66 -10.53
C PRO A 258 -13.79 15.02 -9.83
N ARG A 259 -13.99 16.12 -10.54
CA ARG A 259 -13.96 17.46 -9.95
C ARG A 259 -15.36 17.88 -9.52
N LEU A 260 -15.52 18.27 -8.25
CA LEU A 260 -16.82 18.66 -7.68
C LEU A 260 -17.48 19.87 -8.39
N ASN A 261 -16.71 20.67 -9.12
CA ASN A 261 -17.18 21.93 -9.75
C ASN A 261 -17.17 21.90 -11.29
N ALA A 262 -16.93 20.77 -11.93
CA ALA A 262 -16.89 20.69 -13.39
C ALA A 262 -18.26 20.28 -13.95
N VAL A 263 -18.99 21.26 -14.44
CA VAL A 263 -20.34 21.10 -15.05
C VAL A 263 -20.23 20.54 -16.46
N SER A 264 -19.44 19.62 -16.83
CA SER A 264 -19.47 18.90 -18.13
C SER A 264 -18.15 18.37 -18.67
N ASP A 265 -17.07 18.34 -17.92
CA ASP A 265 -15.84 17.79 -18.48
C ASP A 265 -15.88 16.25 -18.44
N ARG A 266 -15.78 15.63 -19.62
CA ARG A 266 -15.51 14.19 -19.72
C ARG A 266 -14.25 13.89 -18.93
N LEU A 267 -14.35 12.92 -18.00
CA LEU A 267 -13.19 12.40 -17.29
C LEU A 267 -12.13 11.99 -18.33
N THR A 268 -10.95 12.56 -18.25
CA THR A 268 -9.85 12.24 -19.17
C THR A 268 -9.16 11.00 -18.67
N ALA A 269 -9.55 9.85 -19.21
CA ALA A 269 -8.85 8.60 -18.91
C ALA A 269 -7.45 8.60 -19.57
N ILE A 270 -6.47 7.98 -18.92
CA ILE A 270 -5.16 7.75 -19.51
C ILE A 270 -5.35 6.78 -20.71
N ALA A 271 -5.01 7.22 -21.91
CA ALA A 271 -5.18 6.43 -23.12
C ALA A 271 -4.32 5.15 -23.11
N GLY A 272 -4.79 4.09 -23.77
CA GLY A 272 -4.10 2.81 -23.88
C GLY A 272 -4.22 1.92 -22.64
N GLN A 273 -3.54 0.78 -22.66
CA GLN A 273 -3.54 -0.19 -21.57
C GLN A 273 -2.16 -0.26 -20.89
N PRO A 274 -2.09 -0.60 -19.59
CA PRO A 274 -0.84 -0.90 -18.91
C PRO A 274 -0.06 -2.00 -19.64
N PRO A 275 1.28 -1.91 -19.69
CA PRO A 275 2.09 -2.90 -20.38
C PRO A 275 2.12 -4.23 -19.65
N SER A 276 2.42 -5.30 -20.37
CA SER A 276 2.67 -6.62 -19.79
C SER A 276 3.96 -6.60 -18.95
N LEU A 277 3.92 -7.18 -17.75
CA LEU A 277 5.09 -7.36 -16.89
C LEU A 277 5.95 -8.58 -17.27
N ILE A 278 5.51 -9.39 -18.25
CA ILE A 278 6.34 -10.47 -18.85
C ILE A 278 7.32 -9.86 -19.86
N ARG A 279 6.91 -8.82 -20.57
CA ARG A 279 7.72 -8.09 -21.55
C ARG A 279 7.52 -6.59 -21.33
N PRO A 280 8.08 -6.04 -20.22
CA PRO A 280 7.96 -4.63 -19.95
C PRO A 280 8.65 -3.80 -21.04
N PRO A 281 8.14 -2.62 -21.38
CA PRO A 281 8.80 -1.72 -22.31
C PRO A 281 10.24 -1.41 -21.88
N SER A 282 11.14 -1.23 -22.86
CA SER A 282 12.46 -0.65 -22.63
C SER A 282 12.34 0.81 -22.19
N GLY A 283 13.35 1.35 -21.57
CA GLY A 283 13.39 2.75 -21.14
C GLY A 283 12.33 3.09 -20.10
N CYS A 284 11.70 4.27 -20.21
CA CYS A 284 10.62 4.70 -19.34
C CYS A 284 9.38 3.78 -19.56
N PRO A 285 8.87 3.08 -18.55
CA PRO A 285 7.77 2.14 -18.75
C PRO A 285 6.46 2.82 -19.19
N PHE A 286 6.32 4.12 -18.96
CA PHE A 286 5.16 4.88 -19.37
C PHE A 286 5.26 5.45 -20.80
N HIS A 287 6.42 5.36 -21.48
CA HIS A 287 6.62 5.97 -22.80
C HIS A 287 5.54 5.61 -23.83
N PRO A 288 4.95 4.37 -23.88
CA PRO A 288 3.94 4.03 -24.88
C PRO A 288 2.62 4.78 -24.71
N ARG A 289 2.37 5.35 -23.52
CA ARG A 289 1.15 6.07 -23.16
C ARG A 289 1.41 7.55 -22.83
N CYS A 290 2.68 7.97 -22.89
CA CYS A 290 3.08 9.32 -22.50
C CYS A 290 2.76 10.33 -23.60
N PRO A 291 1.94 11.38 -23.35
CA PRO A 291 1.68 12.40 -24.35
C PRO A 291 2.89 13.33 -24.63
N GLN A 292 3.93 13.23 -23.79
CA GLN A 292 5.15 14.02 -23.86
C GLN A 292 6.39 13.13 -24.07
N VAL A 293 6.22 11.98 -24.78
CA VAL A 293 7.33 11.05 -25.03
C VAL A 293 8.42 11.73 -25.87
N MET A 294 9.68 11.46 -25.49
CA MET A 294 10.89 11.86 -26.22
C MET A 294 11.65 10.62 -26.68
N ASP A 295 12.49 10.73 -27.71
CA ASP A 295 13.19 9.57 -28.30
C ASP A 295 14.00 8.76 -27.27
N HIS A 296 14.70 9.42 -26.38
CA HIS A 296 15.46 8.74 -25.33
C HIS A 296 14.59 8.05 -24.26
N CYS A 297 13.31 8.44 -24.11
CA CYS A 297 12.38 7.72 -23.24
C CYS A 297 12.13 6.28 -23.69
N ILE A 298 12.32 5.98 -24.96
CA ILE A 298 12.09 4.64 -25.54
C ILE A 298 13.20 3.67 -25.13
N THR A 299 14.43 4.17 -25.02
CA THR A 299 15.62 3.33 -24.82
C THR A 299 16.27 3.46 -23.44
N GLN A 300 16.04 4.57 -22.74
CA GLN A 300 16.68 4.89 -21.46
C GLN A 300 15.63 5.01 -20.35
N SER A 301 15.90 4.37 -19.21
CA SER A 301 15.11 4.55 -18.01
C SER A 301 15.53 5.85 -17.30
N PRO A 302 14.61 6.79 -17.05
CA PRO A 302 14.95 8.02 -16.37
C PRO A 302 15.35 7.74 -14.90
N PRO A 303 16.42 8.36 -14.41
CA PRO A 303 16.68 8.39 -12.97
C PRO A 303 15.65 9.29 -12.26
N PHE A 304 15.65 9.26 -10.94
CA PHE A 304 14.88 10.22 -10.16
C PHE A 304 15.56 11.59 -10.19
N PHE A 305 14.80 12.62 -10.56
CA PHE A 305 15.20 14.01 -10.50
C PHE A 305 14.43 14.71 -9.38
N ALA A 306 15.13 15.57 -8.61
CA ALA A 306 14.48 16.39 -7.60
C ALA A 306 13.56 17.45 -8.25
N VAL A 307 12.38 17.65 -7.68
CA VAL A 307 11.39 18.61 -8.16
C VAL A 307 11.41 19.88 -7.31
N GLY A 308 11.67 21.03 -7.94
CA GLY A 308 11.62 22.33 -7.27
C GLY A 308 12.57 22.45 -6.08
N GLY A 309 12.19 23.11 -5.02
CA GLY A 309 12.92 23.21 -3.76
C GLY A 309 12.37 22.34 -2.64
N ASP A 310 11.34 21.53 -2.92
CA ASP A 310 10.69 20.68 -1.93
C ASP A 310 11.58 19.47 -1.58
N GLN A 311 11.99 19.38 -0.32
CA GLN A 311 12.74 18.22 0.17
C GLN A 311 11.85 16.98 0.11
N GLY A 312 12.32 15.96 -0.65
CA GLY A 312 11.64 14.66 -0.76
C GLY A 312 10.62 14.57 -1.91
N HIS A 313 10.50 15.58 -2.78
CA HIS A 313 9.76 15.47 -4.04
C HIS A 313 10.72 15.12 -5.16
N GLU A 314 10.52 13.97 -5.77
CA GLU A 314 11.34 13.45 -6.87
C GLU A 314 10.48 12.66 -7.88
N ALA A 315 10.84 12.73 -9.16
CA ALA A 315 10.15 11.98 -10.20
C ALA A 315 11.12 11.41 -11.25
N ALA A 316 10.84 10.21 -11.71
CA ALA A 316 11.60 9.50 -12.73
C ALA A 316 11.12 9.95 -14.13
N CYS A 317 11.48 11.16 -14.53
CA CYS A 317 11.05 11.74 -15.81
C CYS A 317 12.09 12.67 -16.40
N PHE A 318 12.49 12.44 -17.65
CA PHE A 318 13.45 13.28 -18.36
C PHE A 318 12.96 14.72 -18.65
N LEU A 319 11.66 15.01 -18.54
CA LEU A 319 11.16 16.39 -18.60
C LEU A 319 11.74 17.29 -17.49
N LEU A 320 12.28 16.68 -16.43
CA LEU A 320 12.90 17.36 -15.31
C LEU A 320 14.42 17.52 -15.45
N ASP A 321 15.01 16.88 -16.47
CA ASP A 321 16.43 17.00 -16.76
C ASP A 321 16.77 18.39 -17.31
N ARG A 322 17.35 19.25 -16.47
CA ARG A 322 17.72 20.61 -16.84
C ARG A 322 18.88 20.70 -17.84
N GLU A 323 19.62 19.59 -18.01
CA GLU A 323 20.72 19.55 -18.97
C GLU A 323 20.27 19.14 -20.37
N ALA A 324 19.25 18.29 -20.48
CA ALA A 324 18.69 17.89 -21.77
C ALA A 324 18.00 19.04 -22.52
N GLY A 325 17.48 20.04 -21.81
CA GLY A 325 16.83 21.24 -22.39
C GLY A 325 17.78 22.28 -22.99
N LYS A 326 19.11 22.08 -22.89
CA LYS A 326 20.12 23.00 -23.50
C LYS A 326 20.68 22.53 -24.83
N SER A 327 20.22 21.36 -25.33
CA SER A 327 20.72 20.72 -26.56
C SER A 327 19.68 20.70 -27.69
N SER A 328 18.67 21.59 -27.68
CA SER A 328 17.66 21.71 -28.74
C SER A 328 17.75 23.07 -29.40
#